data_ba03ec9b2bf8f4136765dae0abf64e46
#
_entry.id   ba03ec9b2bf8f4136765dae0abf64e46
#
_cell.length_a   1.000
_cell.length_b   1.000
_cell.length_c   1.000
_cell.angle_alpha   90.00
_cell.angle_beta   90.00
_cell.angle_gamma   90.00
#
_symmetry.space_group_name_H-M   'P 1'
#
loop_
_entity.id
_entity.type
_entity.pdbx_description
1 polymer ?
#
loop_
_entity_poly.entity_id
_entity_poly.type
_entity_poly.pdbx_seq_one_letter_code
_entity_poly.pdbx_strand_id
1 'polypeptide(L)'
;PTTAAEKKNEWIQLFNGKDLSNWTVKIRGHEAGINHNDTFSVKDGVIHVSYDKYKNFDKTYGHIFYKTPFSHYLLRIEYRFLGDQAPGGEDWAFRNSGVMLHGQTPQSMSVDQDFPNSIEVQFLGGKGKGKRKKSLITASFAVRPSTPRFNTDLDYEDEINEEARY
;
A
#
# COMPACT_ATOMS: atom_id res chain seq x y z
N PRO A 1 1.06 0.31 -35.02
CA PRO A 1 1.28 1.39 -34.05
C PRO A 1 -0.02 1.66 -33.35
N THR A 2 -0.06 1.33 -32.04
CA THR A 2 -1.20 1.55 -31.15
C THR A 2 -1.44 3.05 -31.00
N THR A 3 -2.67 3.50 -31.14
CA THR A 3 -3.00 4.93 -31.02
C THR A 3 -2.84 5.43 -29.58
N ALA A 4 -2.64 6.72 -29.38
CA ALA A 4 -2.52 7.31 -28.03
C ALA A 4 -3.77 7.06 -27.13
N ALA A 5 -4.94 6.82 -27.77
CA ALA A 5 -6.19 6.50 -27.07
C ALA A 5 -6.21 5.03 -26.56
N GLU A 6 -5.60 4.10 -27.29
CA GLU A 6 -5.50 2.69 -26.86
C GLU A 6 -4.54 2.52 -25.68
N LYS A 7 -3.43 3.28 -25.64
CA LYS A 7 -2.52 3.31 -24.48
C LYS A 7 -3.16 3.86 -23.21
N LYS A 8 -4.23 4.63 -23.31
CA LYS A 8 -4.91 5.26 -22.17
C LYS A 8 -5.73 4.28 -21.32
N ASN A 9 -6.02 3.07 -21.84
CA ASN A 9 -6.82 2.04 -21.15
C ASN A 9 -5.99 0.85 -20.65
N GLU A 10 -4.66 0.87 -20.80
CA GLU A 10 -3.81 -0.21 -20.31
C GLU A 10 -3.46 -0.04 -18.83
N TRP A 11 -3.45 -1.17 -18.11
CA TRP A 11 -2.97 -1.20 -16.73
C TRP A 11 -1.44 -1.08 -16.70
N ILE A 12 -0.96 -0.14 -15.90
CA ILE A 12 0.46 0.03 -15.63
C ILE A 12 0.77 -0.70 -14.33
N GLN A 13 1.66 -1.70 -14.40
CA GLN A 13 2.15 -2.38 -13.20
C GLN A 13 3.10 -1.44 -12.45
N LEU A 14 2.75 -1.08 -11.22
CA LEU A 14 3.57 -0.21 -10.38
C LEU A 14 4.71 -0.97 -9.71
N PHE A 15 4.52 -2.27 -9.49
CA PHE A 15 5.54 -3.14 -8.92
C PHE A 15 6.08 -4.10 -9.98
N ASN A 16 7.40 -4.13 -10.13
CA ASN A 16 8.09 -4.91 -11.16
C ASN A 16 8.30 -6.40 -10.80
N GLY A 17 7.88 -6.83 -9.60
CA GLY A 17 8.05 -8.19 -9.10
C GLY A 17 9.48 -8.53 -8.62
N LYS A 18 10.42 -7.58 -8.66
CA LYS A 18 11.85 -7.85 -8.39
C LYS A 18 12.43 -7.02 -7.26
N ASP A 19 12.14 -5.73 -7.23
CA ASP A 19 12.73 -4.78 -6.29
C ASP A 19 11.83 -3.57 -6.02
N LEU A 20 12.27 -2.69 -5.13
CA LEU A 20 11.58 -1.45 -4.77
C LEU A 20 12.16 -0.23 -5.51
N SER A 21 12.84 -0.39 -6.64
CA SER A 21 13.51 0.70 -7.37
C SER A 21 12.59 1.86 -7.75
N ASN A 22 11.29 1.58 -7.99
CA ASN A 22 10.26 2.57 -8.31
C ASN A 22 9.53 3.13 -7.09
N TRP A 23 9.98 2.78 -5.87
CA TRP A 23 9.34 3.16 -4.63
C TRP A 23 10.29 3.92 -3.71
N THR A 24 9.76 4.82 -2.91
CA THR A 24 10.47 5.48 -1.83
C THR A 24 9.90 5.02 -0.51
N VAL A 25 10.72 4.46 0.33
CA VAL A 25 10.33 4.08 1.70
C VAL A 25 10.38 5.31 2.60
N LYS A 26 9.42 5.43 3.50
CA LYS A 26 9.44 6.39 4.62
C LYS A 26 8.96 5.67 5.87
N ILE A 27 9.81 5.64 6.87
CA ILE A 27 9.51 5.04 8.19
C ILE A 27 9.65 6.16 9.23
N ARG A 28 8.69 6.23 10.15
CA ARG A 28 8.75 7.18 11.26
C ARG A 28 10.08 7.04 12.01
N GLY A 29 10.69 8.16 12.36
CA GLY A 29 12.02 8.22 12.98
C GLY A 29 13.19 8.18 11.99
N HIS A 30 12.94 8.04 10.67
CA HIS A 30 13.97 7.96 9.64
C HIS A 30 13.67 8.88 8.46
N GLU A 31 14.71 9.34 7.78
CA GLU A 31 14.60 10.12 6.55
C GLU A 31 13.96 9.30 5.41
N ALA A 32 13.34 10.01 4.45
CA ALA A 32 12.78 9.37 3.25
C ALA A 32 13.87 8.64 2.46
N GLY A 33 13.58 7.41 2.04
CA GLY A 33 14.51 6.52 1.34
C GLY A 33 15.22 5.52 2.25
N ILE A 34 15.16 5.69 3.57
CA ILE A 34 15.76 4.74 4.51
C ILE A 34 14.77 3.62 4.81
N ASN A 35 15.10 2.41 4.38
CA ASN A 35 14.35 1.19 4.70
C ASN A 35 14.90 0.54 5.96
N HIS A 36 14.60 1.13 7.11
CA HIS A 36 15.10 0.67 8.40
C HIS A 36 14.67 -0.77 8.66
N ASN A 37 15.61 -1.59 9.15
CA ASN A 37 15.43 -3.01 9.46
C ASN A 37 14.83 -3.87 8.31
N ASP A 38 14.98 -3.43 7.06
CA ASP A 38 14.37 -4.07 5.88
C ASP A 38 12.86 -4.29 6.05
N THR A 39 12.16 -3.30 6.64
CA THR A 39 10.71 -3.35 6.87
C THR A 39 9.96 -3.70 5.60
N PHE A 40 10.36 -3.11 4.48
CA PHE A 40 9.84 -3.46 3.16
C PHE A 40 10.87 -4.30 2.40
N SER A 41 10.45 -5.44 1.91
CA SER A 41 11.29 -6.35 1.14
C SER A 41 10.52 -6.94 -0.03
N VAL A 42 11.21 -7.60 -0.94
CA VAL A 42 10.58 -8.34 -2.04
C VAL A 42 10.91 -9.82 -1.87
N LYS A 43 9.88 -10.65 -1.91
CA LYS A 43 10.01 -12.09 -1.84
C LYS A 43 8.92 -12.74 -2.71
N ASP A 44 9.30 -13.72 -3.49
CA ASP A 44 8.41 -14.49 -4.36
C ASP A 44 7.53 -13.59 -5.27
N GLY A 45 8.12 -12.49 -5.78
CA GLY A 45 7.45 -11.56 -6.69
C GLY A 45 6.43 -10.63 -6.04
N VAL A 46 6.40 -10.52 -4.72
CA VAL A 46 5.48 -9.63 -3.99
C VAL A 46 6.22 -8.76 -2.98
N ILE A 47 5.65 -7.60 -2.66
CA ILE A 47 6.17 -6.73 -1.59
C ILE A 47 5.73 -7.31 -0.25
N HIS A 48 6.70 -7.47 0.63
CA HIS A 48 6.52 -7.92 2.00
C HIS A 48 6.77 -6.76 2.96
N VAL A 49 5.89 -6.60 3.95
CA VAL A 49 6.09 -5.70 5.08
C VAL A 49 6.29 -6.56 6.32
N SER A 50 7.48 -6.48 6.96
CA SER A 50 7.82 -7.27 8.13
C SER A 50 8.45 -6.43 9.22
N TYR A 51 8.03 -6.67 10.45
CA TYR A 51 8.61 -6.11 11.66
C TYR A 51 9.42 -7.15 12.45
N ASP A 52 9.81 -8.26 11.84
CA ASP A 52 10.53 -9.36 12.50
C ASP A 52 11.89 -8.94 13.11
N LYS A 53 12.52 -7.90 12.56
CA LYS A 53 13.79 -7.36 13.05
C LYS A 53 13.62 -6.32 14.18
N TYR A 54 12.40 -6.02 14.58
CA TYR A 54 12.10 -5.09 15.64
C TYR A 54 11.91 -5.82 16.97
N LYS A 55 12.58 -5.35 18.04
CA LYS A 55 12.32 -5.84 19.38
C LYS A 55 10.96 -5.38 19.90
N ASN A 56 10.57 -4.19 19.54
CA ASN A 56 9.30 -3.55 19.84
C ASN A 56 8.91 -2.63 18.69
N PHE A 57 7.64 -2.43 18.44
CA PHE A 57 7.13 -1.61 17.33
C PHE A 57 7.50 -0.12 17.48
N ASP A 58 7.37 0.42 18.69
CA ASP A 58 7.73 1.80 19.06
C ASP A 58 7.19 2.87 18.09
N LYS A 59 5.97 2.67 17.59
CA LYS A 59 5.33 3.56 16.60
C LYS A 59 6.14 3.75 15.31
N THR A 60 6.95 2.79 14.91
CA THR A 60 7.73 2.86 13.68
C THR A 60 6.86 2.55 12.45
N TYR A 61 5.82 3.37 12.26
CA TYR A 61 4.94 3.27 11.10
C TYR A 61 5.73 3.43 9.80
N GLY A 62 5.47 2.54 8.84
CA GLY A 62 6.17 2.51 7.58
C GLY A 62 5.24 2.67 6.38
N HIS A 63 5.71 3.42 5.39
CA HIS A 63 5.01 3.70 4.15
C HIS A 63 5.93 3.49 2.95
N ILE A 64 5.35 3.13 1.81
CA ILE A 64 6.04 3.14 0.51
C ILE A 64 5.30 4.05 -0.45
N PHE A 65 6.04 4.85 -1.19
CA PHE A 65 5.52 5.82 -2.14
C PHE A 65 6.00 5.48 -3.54
N TYR A 66 5.06 5.32 -4.47
CA TYR A 66 5.43 5.19 -5.87
C TYR A 66 5.99 6.50 -6.40
N LYS A 67 7.10 6.46 -7.13
CA LYS A 67 7.86 7.66 -7.51
C LYS A 67 7.15 8.56 -8.50
N THR A 68 6.25 8.00 -9.34
CA THR A 68 5.50 8.78 -10.33
C THR A 68 4.13 9.14 -9.78
N PRO A 69 3.79 10.43 -9.69
CA PRO A 69 2.47 10.86 -9.22
C PRO A 69 1.39 10.63 -10.30
N PHE A 70 0.17 10.37 -9.83
CA PHE A 70 -1.02 10.26 -10.66
C PHE A 70 -2.11 11.18 -10.11
N SER A 71 -2.90 11.79 -10.99
CA SER A 71 -4.00 12.68 -10.58
C SER A 71 -5.39 12.06 -10.76
N HIS A 72 -5.61 11.36 -11.88
CA HIS A 72 -6.87 10.73 -12.24
C HIS A 72 -6.59 9.29 -12.64
N TYR A 73 -7.03 8.32 -11.85
CA TYR A 73 -6.66 6.92 -12.06
C TYR A 73 -7.64 5.96 -11.39
N LEU A 74 -7.66 4.75 -11.89
CA LEU A 74 -8.15 3.58 -11.18
C LEU A 74 -6.93 2.87 -10.58
N LEU A 75 -7.03 2.43 -9.34
CA LEU A 75 -5.96 1.71 -8.65
C LEU A 75 -6.48 0.32 -8.27
N ARG A 76 -5.76 -0.71 -8.65
CA ARG A 76 -6.00 -2.09 -8.23
C ARG A 76 -4.88 -2.53 -7.31
N ILE A 77 -5.24 -3.09 -6.16
CA ILE A 77 -4.31 -3.63 -5.18
C ILE A 77 -4.79 -5.00 -4.77
N GLU A 78 -3.90 -5.98 -4.86
CA GLU A 78 -4.09 -7.30 -4.28
C GLU A 78 -3.22 -7.41 -3.03
N TYR A 79 -3.82 -7.75 -1.90
CA TYR A 79 -3.10 -7.82 -0.63
C TYR A 79 -3.64 -8.94 0.25
N ARG A 80 -2.84 -9.33 1.23
CA ARG A 80 -3.27 -10.23 2.31
C ARG A 80 -2.51 -9.93 3.59
N PHE A 81 -3.17 -10.15 4.72
CA PHE A 81 -2.54 -10.11 6.03
C PHE A 81 -2.11 -11.51 6.45
N LEU A 82 -0.89 -11.64 6.96
CA LEU A 82 -0.32 -12.89 7.45
C LEU A 82 0.24 -12.67 8.86
N GLY A 83 0.07 -13.69 9.71
CA GLY A 83 0.76 -13.74 10.99
C GLY A 83 0.19 -12.88 12.11
N ASP A 84 1.04 -12.63 13.09
CA ASP A 84 0.73 -11.90 14.31
C ASP A 84 1.24 -10.46 14.25
N GLN A 85 0.75 -9.62 15.14
CA GLN A 85 1.20 -8.24 15.29
C GLN A 85 2.64 -8.19 15.86
N ALA A 86 3.39 -7.17 15.47
CA ALA A 86 4.69 -6.89 16.06
C ALA A 86 4.54 -6.64 17.59
N PRO A 87 5.52 -7.05 18.41
CA PRO A 87 5.50 -6.75 19.84
C PRO A 87 5.36 -5.25 20.08
N GLY A 88 4.51 -4.85 21.02
CA GLY A 88 4.24 -3.43 21.33
C GLY A 88 3.42 -2.69 20.27
N GLY A 89 2.88 -3.40 19.29
CA GLY A 89 1.92 -2.85 18.34
C GLY A 89 0.60 -2.50 19.02
N GLU A 90 0.00 -1.38 18.62
CA GLU A 90 -1.28 -0.91 19.17
C GLU A 90 -2.43 -1.83 18.69
N ASP A 91 -3.43 -2.05 19.55
CA ASP A 91 -4.54 -2.97 19.24
C ASP A 91 -5.29 -2.64 17.95
N TRP A 92 -5.44 -1.35 17.63
CA TRP A 92 -6.08 -0.90 16.41
C TRP A 92 -5.26 -1.18 15.15
N ALA A 93 -3.94 -1.37 15.28
CA ALA A 93 -3.03 -1.60 14.16
C ALA A 93 -2.98 -3.08 13.73
N PHE A 94 -3.68 -3.98 14.44
CA PHE A 94 -3.71 -5.40 14.07
C PHE A 94 -4.44 -5.62 12.74
N ARG A 95 -3.71 -6.17 11.75
CA ARG A 95 -4.22 -6.36 10.39
C ARG A 95 -4.88 -5.10 9.82
N ASN A 96 -4.20 -3.99 10.03
CA ASN A 96 -4.62 -2.67 9.59
C ASN A 96 -3.54 -2.10 8.66
N SER A 97 -3.95 -1.66 7.49
CA SER A 97 -3.13 -1.02 6.48
C SER A 97 -4.01 -0.15 5.60
N GLY A 98 -3.46 0.50 4.60
CA GLY A 98 -4.27 1.31 3.70
C GLY A 98 -3.48 1.86 2.53
N VAL A 99 -4.20 2.54 1.66
CA VAL A 99 -3.64 3.32 0.57
C VAL A 99 -3.85 4.79 0.85
N MET A 100 -2.75 5.53 0.88
CA MET A 100 -2.75 6.98 1.07
C MET A 100 -2.85 7.66 -0.29
N LEU A 101 -4.08 8.04 -0.68
CA LEU A 101 -4.37 8.71 -1.95
C LEU A 101 -4.13 10.21 -1.82
N HIS A 102 -3.66 10.85 -2.91
CA HIS A 102 -3.38 12.28 -2.96
C HIS A 102 -2.51 12.76 -1.78
N GLY A 103 -1.60 11.89 -1.36
CA GLY A 103 -0.74 12.13 -0.20
C GLY A 103 0.35 13.16 -0.48
N GLN A 104 0.86 13.77 0.60
CA GLN A 104 2.09 14.55 0.55
C GLN A 104 3.26 13.68 0.09
N THR A 105 4.31 14.30 -0.41
CA THR A 105 5.51 13.56 -0.83
C THR A 105 6.27 13.01 0.38
N PRO A 106 6.98 11.89 0.25
CA PRO A 106 7.75 11.33 1.37
C PRO A 106 8.82 12.28 1.89
N GLN A 107 9.39 13.15 1.01
CA GLN A 107 10.39 14.14 1.39
C GLN A 107 9.81 15.33 2.18
N SER A 108 8.51 15.59 2.07
CA SER A 108 7.82 16.64 2.83
C SER A 108 7.30 16.18 4.19
N MET A 109 7.37 14.88 4.48
CA MET A 109 7.06 14.35 5.80
C MET A 109 8.19 14.68 6.78
N SER A 110 7.83 15.12 7.98
CA SER A 110 8.84 15.24 9.04
C SER A 110 9.36 13.86 9.46
N VAL A 111 10.53 13.84 10.10
CA VAL A 111 11.18 12.59 10.53
C VAL A 111 10.23 11.77 11.41
N ASP A 112 9.57 12.41 12.37
CA ASP A 112 8.70 11.77 13.37
C ASP A 112 7.21 11.77 13.00
N GLN A 113 6.87 12.07 11.76
CA GLN A 113 5.47 12.07 11.31
C GLN A 113 4.98 10.61 11.17
N ASP A 114 3.82 10.32 11.78
CA ASP A 114 3.24 8.99 11.79
C ASP A 114 2.69 8.59 10.42
N PHE A 115 1.87 9.46 9.80
CA PHE A 115 1.18 9.20 8.52
C PHE A 115 1.29 10.41 7.59
N PRO A 116 1.33 10.21 6.26
CA PRO A 116 1.26 11.33 5.32
C PRO A 116 -0.12 12.01 5.38
N ASN A 117 -0.16 13.33 5.20
CA ASN A 117 -1.41 14.03 4.94
C ASN A 117 -1.98 13.49 3.63
N SER A 118 -3.15 12.84 3.68
CA SER A 118 -3.71 12.06 2.56
C SER A 118 -5.18 11.72 2.78
N ILE A 119 -5.79 11.11 1.79
CA ILE A 119 -7.06 10.39 1.93
C ILE A 119 -6.72 8.90 2.02
N GLU A 120 -7.07 8.26 3.11
CA GLU A 120 -6.81 6.83 3.30
C GLU A 120 -7.98 5.98 2.84
N VAL A 121 -7.70 4.98 2.00
CA VAL A 121 -8.56 3.83 1.78
C VAL A 121 -8.03 2.70 2.66
N GLN A 122 -8.73 2.42 3.75
CA GLN A 122 -8.26 1.52 4.80
C GLN A 122 -8.51 0.05 4.45
N PHE A 123 -7.51 -0.78 4.71
CA PHE A 123 -7.60 -2.24 4.63
C PHE A 123 -7.66 -2.82 6.04
N LEU A 124 -8.75 -3.50 6.37
CA LEU A 124 -8.90 -4.15 7.66
C LEU A 124 -9.02 -5.66 7.50
N GLY A 125 -8.15 -6.39 8.15
CA GLY A 125 -8.24 -7.84 8.29
C GLY A 125 -9.09 -8.24 9.49
N GLY A 126 -9.96 -9.25 9.32
CA GLY A 126 -10.78 -9.76 10.42
C GLY A 126 -9.96 -10.43 11.53
N LYS A 127 -10.56 -10.54 12.73
CA LYS A 127 -9.99 -11.26 13.89
C LYS A 127 -10.13 -12.79 13.80
N GLY A 128 -10.18 -13.37 12.59
CA GLY A 128 -10.46 -14.78 12.36
C GLY A 128 -9.57 -15.73 13.17
N LYS A 129 -10.14 -16.82 13.68
CA LYS A 129 -9.47 -17.89 14.46
C LYS A 129 -8.66 -18.83 13.54
N GLY A 130 -7.69 -18.30 12.77
CA GLY A 130 -6.73 -19.11 12.00
C GLY A 130 -5.46 -19.35 12.81
N LYS A 131 -4.82 -20.53 12.65
CA LYS A 131 -3.50 -20.80 13.26
C LYS A 131 -2.49 -19.76 12.79
N ARG A 132 -1.93 -19.01 13.73
CA ARG A 132 -1.12 -17.81 13.55
C ARG A 132 0.30 -18.14 13.11
N LYS A 133 0.77 -17.52 12.05
CA LYS A 133 2.20 -17.42 11.72
C LYS A 133 2.47 -16.01 11.20
N LYS A 134 3.45 -15.35 11.79
CA LYS A 134 4.10 -14.02 11.54
C LYS A 134 3.43 -13.06 10.54
N SER A 135 3.24 -11.80 10.97
CA SER A 135 2.65 -10.72 10.18
C SER A 135 3.40 -10.43 8.89
N LEU A 136 2.73 -10.56 7.78
CA LEU A 136 3.23 -10.21 6.47
C LEU A 136 2.11 -9.60 5.64
N ILE A 137 2.33 -8.42 5.10
CA ILE A 137 1.47 -7.86 4.06
C ILE A 137 2.14 -8.16 2.73
N THR A 138 1.41 -8.78 1.82
CA THR A 138 1.86 -8.94 0.44
C THR A 138 0.93 -8.15 -0.46
N ALA A 139 1.47 -7.32 -1.32
CA ALA A 139 0.66 -6.51 -2.20
C ALA A 139 1.22 -6.47 -3.62
N SER A 140 0.32 -6.45 -4.57
CA SER A 140 0.61 -6.12 -5.97
C SER A 140 -0.19 -4.86 -6.34
N PHE A 141 0.41 -4.00 -7.15
CA PHE A 141 -0.13 -2.68 -7.44
C PHE A 141 -0.19 -2.47 -8.94
N ALA A 142 -1.35 -2.06 -9.44
CA ALA A 142 -1.53 -1.62 -10.81
C ALA A 142 -2.37 -0.34 -10.87
N VAL A 143 -2.08 0.54 -11.80
CA VAL A 143 -2.82 1.78 -12.05
C VAL A 143 -3.24 1.87 -13.50
N ARG A 144 -4.41 2.39 -13.74
CA ARG A 144 -4.90 2.77 -15.06
C ARG A 144 -5.27 4.25 -15.05
N PRO A 145 -4.56 5.11 -15.78
CA PRO A 145 -4.93 6.50 -15.90
C PRO A 145 -6.36 6.63 -16.46
N SER A 146 -7.17 7.48 -15.85
CA SER A 146 -8.53 7.79 -16.29
C SER A 146 -8.63 9.26 -16.69
N THR A 147 -9.56 9.59 -17.57
CA THR A 147 -9.96 10.98 -17.80
C THR A 147 -10.92 11.41 -16.70
N PRO A 148 -10.89 12.70 -16.26
CA PRO A 148 -11.92 13.21 -15.37
C PRO A 148 -13.29 13.04 -16.05
N ARG A 149 -14.18 12.27 -15.44
CA ARG A 149 -15.60 12.28 -15.79
C ARG A 149 -16.26 13.21 -14.78
N PHE A 150 -16.68 14.36 -15.23
CA PHE A 150 -17.71 15.10 -14.50
C PHE A 150 -19.03 14.37 -14.75
N ASN A 151 -19.29 13.35 -13.96
CA ASN A 151 -20.60 12.70 -13.98
C ASN A 151 -21.40 13.33 -12.84
N THR A 152 -22.48 14.03 -13.17
CA THR A 152 -23.45 14.56 -12.23
C THR A 152 -24.42 13.50 -11.75
N ASP A 153 -24.36 12.29 -12.30
CA ASP A 153 -25.17 11.14 -11.92
C ASP A 153 -24.27 10.16 -11.17
N LEU A 154 -24.57 10.02 -9.88
CA LEU A 154 -23.98 9.03 -8.99
C LEU A 154 -24.57 7.64 -9.33
N ASP A 155 -24.16 7.07 -10.45
CA ASP A 155 -24.32 5.63 -10.67
C ASP A 155 -23.19 4.92 -9.93
N TYR A 156 -23.49 4.59 -8.68
CA TYR A 156 -22.73 3.65 -7.87
C TYR A 156 -23.08 2.25 -8.39
N GLU A 157 -22.48 1.82 -9.48
CA GLU A 157 -22.43 0.39 -9.81
C GLU A 157 -21.39 -0.26 -8.90
N ASP A 158 -21.87 -0.86 -7.82
CA ASP A 158 -21.16 -1.80 -6.98
C ASP A 158 -20.77 -3.04 -7.81
N GLU A 159 -19.69 -2.97 -8.58
CA GLU A 159 -18.95 -4.17 -8.95
C GLU A 159 -18.14 -4.67 -7.73
N ILE A 160 -18.83 -5.05 -6.68
CA ILE A 160 -18.29 -5.95 -5.68
C ILE A 160 -18.27 -7.33 -6.32
N ASN A 161 -17.11 -7.68 -6.85
CA ASN A 161 -16.85 -9.00 -7.38
C ASN A 161 -17.01 -10.03 -6.26
N GLU A 162 -18.00 -10.93 -6.36
CA GLU A 162 -18.35 -11.93 -5.33
C GLU A 162 -17.24 -12.98 -5.05
N GLU A 163 -16.08 -12.88 -5.68
CA GLU A 163 -14.95 -13.80 -5.48
C GLU A 163 -14.09 -13.53 -4.23
N ALA A 164 -14.42 -12.55 -3.41
CA ALA A 164 -13.72 -12.31 -2.13
C ALA A 164 -14.30 -13.08 -0.93
N ARG A 165 -15.15 -14.07 -1.16
CA ARG A 165 -15.73 -14.91 -0.10
C ARG A 165 -15.04 -16.27 -0.02
N TYR A 166 -13.78 -16.31 0.45
CA TYR A 166 -13.26 -17.56 1.08
C TYR A 166 -12.02 -17.23 1.92
#